data_151f54ad66b523575df1544362e341df
#
_entry.id   151f54ad66b523575df1544362e341df
#
_cell.length_a   1.000
_cell.length_b   1.000
_cell.length_c   1.000
_cell.angle_alpha   90.00
_cell.angle_beta   90.00
_cell.angle_gamma   90.00
#
_symmetry.space_group_name_H-M   'P 1'
#
loop_
_entity.id
_entity.type
_entity.pdbx_description
1 polymer ?
#
loop_
_entity_poly.entity_id
_entity_poly.type
_entity_poly.pdbx_seq_one_letter_code
_entity_poly.pdbx_strand_id
1 'polypeptide(L)'
;LEFRLMAHLIDKSALVMHSAECMFALVNDISRYPEFLPWCAGAEVHDVTVSELTASLEVAKGGVRHRLTTRNELIAPERIEMVLVDGPFRNLKGRWHFRPLSDSACRVALQLEFEFSGSLARMAFGTLFSQAANTMVEAFCRRADELYVPPRVIVR
;
A
#
# COMPACT_ATOMS: atom_id res chain seq x y z
N LEU A 1 14.97 23.29 3.88
CA LEU A 1 13.65 23.89 4.09
C LEU A 1 12.78 23.76 2.84
N GLU A 2 13.31 24.14 1.68
CA GLU A 2 12.57 24.07 0.41
C GLU A 2 12.25 22.64 0.00
N PHE A 3 13.08 21.67 0.38
CA PHE A 3 12.87 20.26 0.06
C PHE A 3 11.58 19.72 0.65
N ARG A 4 11.20 20.15 1.85
CA ARG A 4 9.97 19.69 2.49
C ARG A 4 8.71 20.18 1.82
N LEU A 5 8.79 21.34 1.15
CA LEU A 5 7.65 21.88 0.39
C LEU A 5 7.38 21.08 -0.89
N MET A 6 8.35 20.30 -1.35
CA MET A 6 8.24 19.44 -2.54
C MET A 6 7.78 18.03 -2.21
N ALA A 7 7.80 17.64 -0.93
CA ALA A 7 7.37 16.32 -0.50
C ALA A 7 5.85 16.24 -0.41
N HIS A 8 5.31 15.11 -0.82
CA HIS A 8 3.90 14.80 -0.68
C HIS A 8 3.71 13.85 0.49
N LEU A 9 2.67 14.09 1.29
CA LEU A 9 2.34 13.28 2.46
C LEU A 9 0.95 12.69 2.29
N ILE A 10 0.85 11.39 2.47
CA ILE A 10 -0.41 10.67 2.55
C ILE A 10 -0.53 10.14 3.97
N ASP A 11 -1.64 10.40 4.62
CA ASP A 11 -1.94 9.90 5.96
C ASP A 11 -3.41 9.51 6.01
N LYS A 12 -3.67 8.23 5.82
CA LYS A 12 -5.01 7.67 5.72
C LYS A 12 -5.17 6.55 6.72
N SER A 13 -6.36 6.44 7.28
CA SER A 13 -6.68 5.33 8.19
C SER A 13 -8.15 4.96 8.10
N ALA A 14 -8.46 3.74 8.52
CA ALA A 14 -9.82 3.23 8.58
C ALA A 14 -9.94 2.19 9.69
N LEU A 15 -11.12 2.08 10.26
CA LEU A 15 -11.48 1.00 11.18
C LEU A 15 -12.13 -0.11 10.36
N VAL A 16 -11.68 -1.34 10.56
CA VAL A 16 -12.20 -2.50 9.84
C VAL A 16 -12.57 -3.61 10.80
N MET A 17 -13.60 -4.38 10.42
CA MET A 17 -14.07 -5.53 11.20
C MET A 17 -13.34 -6.80 10.75
N HIS A 18 -12.01 -6.70 10.69
CA HIS A 18 -11.09 -7.79 10.39
C HIS A 18 -9.89 -7.69 11.31
N SER A 19 -9.28 -8.82 11.65
CA SER A 19 -8.14 -8.83 12.57
C SER A 19 -6.91 -8.14 11.95
N ALA A 20 -6.01 -7.71 12.82
CA ALA A 20 -4.71 -7.14 12.37
C ALA A 20 -3.94 -8.17 11.54
N GLU A 21 -3.99 -9.44 11.93
CA GLU A 21 -3.34 -10.54 11.21
C GLU A 21 -3.87 -10.69 9.79
N CYS A 22 -5.21 -10.63 9.61
CA CYS A 22 -5.84 -10.69 8.30
C CYS A 22 -5.43 -9.50 7.42
N MET A 23 -5.46 -8.31 7.98
CA MET A 23 -5.12 -7.10 7.21
C MET A 23 -3.63 -7.05 6.86
N PHE A 24 -2.76 -7.44 7.78
CA PHE A 24 -1.33 -7.55 7.50
C PHE A 24 -1.07 -8.53 6.35
N ALA A 25 -1.66 -9.71 6.42
CA ALA A 25 -1.49 -10.74 5.38
C ALA A 25 -1.99 -10.25 4.03
N LEU A 26 -3.11 -9.53 3.99
CA LEU A 26 -3.68 -8.98 2.76
C LEU A 26 -2.76 -7.93 2.13
N VAL A 27 -2.26 -6.99 2.91
CA VAL A 27 -1.38 -5.93 2.43
C VAL A 27 -0.02 -6.50 2.02
N ASN A 28 0.46 -7.53 2.70
CA ASN A 28 1.73 -8.18 2.39
C ASN A 28 1.66 -9.11 1.17
N ASP A 29 0.48 -9.45 0.71
CA ASP A 29 0.30 -10.35 -0.45
C ASP A 29 0.35 -9.55 -1.76
N ILE A 30 1.50 -8.99 -2.05
CA ILE A 30 1.72 -8.03 -3.14
C ILE A 30 1.47 -8.65 -4.51
N SER A 31 1.75 -9.93 -4.69
CA SER A 31 1.55 -10.61 -5.98
C SER A 31 0.08 -10.59 -6.43
N ARG A 32 -0.86 -10.37 -5.52
CA ARG A 32 -2.30 -10.30 -5.83
C ARG A 32 -2.83 -8.90 -6.06
N TYR A 33 -2.01 -7.88 -5.91
CA TYR A 33 -2.45 -6.49 -6.11
C TYR A 33 -3.14 -6.24 -7.46
N PRO A 34 -2.68 -6.81 -8.58
CA PRO A 34 -3.37 -6.60 -9.86
C PRO A 34 -4.81 -7.11 -9.89
N GLU A 35 -5.20 -8.02 -9.00
CA GLU A 35 -6.55 -8.58 -8.96
C GLU A 35 -7.60 -7.56 -8.52
N PHE A 36 -7.23 -6.53 -7.75
CA PHE A 36 -8.21 -5.61 -7.19
C PHE A 36 -7.79 -4.14 -7.19
N LEU A 37 -6.57 -3.80 -7.57
CA LEU A 37 -6.13 -2.42 -7.70
C LEU A 37 -6.09 -2.03 -9.18
N PRO A 38 -7.03 -1.20 -9.65
CA PRO A 38 -7.17 -0.93 -11.09
C PRO A 38 -5.95 -0.23 -11.70
N TRP A 39 -5.16 0.46 -10.88
CA TRP A 39 -3.93 1.12 -11.33
C TRP A 39 -2.71 0.18 -11.30
N CYS A 40 -2.84 -1.02 -10.78
CA CYS A 40 -1.74 -1.97 -10.69
C CYS A 40 -1.83 -2.97 -11.86
N ALA A 41 -0.98 -2.78 -12.87
CA ALA A 41 -0.97 -3.62 -14.06
C ALA A 41 -0.13 -4.88 -13.88
N GLY A 42 0.73 -4.92 -12.88
CA GLY A 42 1.56 -6.07 -12.56
C GLY A 42 2.23 -5.93 -11.21
N ALA A 43 2.59 -7.05 -10.61
CA ALA A 43 3.31 -7.09 -9.35
C ALA A 43 4.26 -8.27 -9.35
N GLU A 44 5.49 -8.07 -8.86
CA GLU A 44 6.51 -9.09 -8.84
C GLU A 44 7.25 -9.04 -7.51
N VAL A 45 7.33 -10.17 -6.82
CA VAL A 45 8.08 -10.30 -5.58
C VAL A 45 9.43 -10.89 -5.92
N HIS A 46 10.52 -10.19 -5.55
CA HIS A 46 11.88 -10.59 -5.91
C HIS A 46 12.55 -11.43 -4.84
N ASP A 47 12.54 -10.92 -3.59
CA ASP A 47 13.19 -11.56 -2.45
C ASP A 47 12.25 -11.57 -1.27
N VAL A 48 12.17 -12.69 -0.59
CA VAL A 48 11.32 -12.85 0.60
C VAL A 48 12.11 -13.55 1.69
N THR A 49 12.10 -12.94 2.87
CA THR A 49 12.52 -13.58 4.11
C THR A 49 11.40 -13.43 5.14
N VAL A 50 11.59 -13.93 6.33
CA VAL A 50 10.61 -13.78 7.42
C VAL A 50 10.39 -12.30 7.77
N SER A 51 11.42 -11.48 7.63
CA SER A 51 11.40 -10.08 8.09
C SER A 51 11.52 -9.05 6.98
N GLU A 52 11.67 -9.45 5.72
CA GLU A 52 11.90 -8.51 4.63
C GLU A 52 11.38 -9.04 3.30
N LEU A 53 10.89 -8.12 2.48
CA LEU A 53 10.38 -8.45 1.15
C LEU A 53 10.72 -7.30 0.21
N THR A 54 11.25 -7.62 -0.97
CA THR A 54 11.45 -6.66 -2.06
C THR A 54 10.49 -6.98 -3.18
N ALA A 55 9.75 -5.97 -3.63
CA ALA A 55 8.74 -6.17 -4.67
C ALA A 55 8.67 -4.97 -5.61
N SER A 56 8.22 -5.25 -6.84
CA SER A 56 7.99 -4.23 -7.85
C SER A 56 6.54 -4.20 -8.25
N LEU A 57 6.01 -3.00 -8.44
CA LEU A 57 4.67 -2.75 -8.96
C LEU A 57 4.77 -2.04 -10.30
N GLU A 58 3.92 -2.45 -11.24
CA GLU A 58 3.68 -1.71 -12.47
C GLU A 58 2.45 -0.81 -12.23
N VAL A 59 2.68 0.48 -12.12
CA VAL A 59 1.60 1.46 -11.94
C VAL A 59 1.26 2.02 -13.31
N ALA A 60 0.02 1.82 -13.74
CA ALA A 60 -0.39 2.15 -15.11
C ALA A 60 -1.83 2.62 -15.19
N LYS A 61 -2.08 3.64 -16.01
CA LYS A 61 -3.42 4.10 -16.36
C LYS A 61 -3.31 5.08 -17.52
N GLY A 62 -4.20 4.93 -18.52
CA GLY A 62 -4.34 5.93 -19.59
C GLY A 62 -3.06 6.17 -20.38
N GLY A 63 -2.29 5.13 -20.64
CA GLY A 63 -1.04 5.24 -21.40
C GLY A 63 0.18 5.60 -20.55
N VAL A 64 -0.01 5.94 -19.28
CA VAL A 64 1.09 6.19 -18.34
C VAL A 64 1.44 4.88 -17.66
N ARG A 65 2.74 4.54 -17.64
CA ARG A 65 3.20 3.30 -17.01
C ARG A 65 4.58 3.52 -16.38
N HIS A 66 4.71 3.19 -15.11
CA HIS A 66 5.98 3.25 -14.39
C HIS A 66 6.13 2.06 -13.46
N ARG A 67 7.38 1.63 -13.28
CA ARG A 67 7.73 0.57 -12.36
C ARG A 67 8.24 1.17 -11.06
N LEU A 68 7.72 0.69 -9.95
CA LEU A 68 8.11 1.10 -8.60
C LEU A 68 8.58 -0.12 -7.84
N THR A 69 9.79 -0.09 -7.30
CA THR A 69 10.34 -1.16 -6.48
C THR A 69 10.60 -0.64 -5.08
N THR A 70 10.11 -1.38 -4.09
CA THR A 70 10.34 -1.05 -2.68
C THR A 70 10.89 -2.26 -1.94
N ARG A 71 11.62 -1.97 -0.87
CA ARG A 71 12.01 -2.96 0.13
C ARG A 71 11.17 -2.72 1.37
N ASN A 72 10.50 -3.76 1.81
CA ASN A 72 9.58 -3.72 2.92
C ASN A 72 10.11 -4.51 4.09
N GLU A 73 10.24 -3.87 5.23
CA GLU A 73 10.54 -4.53 6.50
C GLU A 73 9.23 -4.97 7.14
N LEU A 74 9.15 -6.25 7.49
CA LEU A 74 7.92 -6.88 7.96
C LEU A 74 7.98 -7.11 9.47
N ILE A 75 7.16 -6.41 10.21
CA ILE A 75 7.01 -6.60 11.65
C ILE A 75 5.59 -7.13 11.89
N ALA A 76 5.41 -8.42 11.62
CA ALA A 76 4.10 -9.05 11.65
C ALA A 76 3.57 -9.21 13.07
N PRO A 77 2.28 -9.02 13.28
CA PRO A 77 1.25 -8.52 12.34
C PRO A 77 1.03 -7.01 12.49
N GLU A 78 1.99 -6.28 13.01
CA GLU A 78 1.84 -4.90 13.46
C GLU A 78 2.02 -3.87 12.36
N ARG A 79 3.11 -3.98 11.58
CA ARG A 79 3.43 -2.95 10.59
C ARG A 79 4.35 -3.44 9.47
N ILE A 80 4.34 -2.67 8.40
CA ILE A 80 5.23 -2.84 7.25
C ILE A 80 5.89 -1.49 6.98
N GLU A 81 7.22 -1.45 7.05
CA GLU A 81 8.00 -0.25 6.73
C GLU A 81 8.51 -0.37 5.30
N MET A 82 8.26 0.64 4.47
CA MET A 82 8.62 0.62 3.04
C MET A 82 9.66 1.68 2.73
N VAL A 83 10.67 1.33 1.94
CA VAL A 83 11.64 2.27 1.39
C VAL A 83 11.83 2.03 -0.10
N LEU A 84 12.11 3.11 -0.82
CA LEU A 84 12.35 3.07 -2.26
C LEU A 84 13.63 2.30 -2.57
N VAL A 85 13.55 1.40 -3.55
CA VAL A 85 14.72 0.80 -4.20
C VAL A 85 14.91 1.40 -5.58
N ASP A 86 13.81 1.54 -6.37
CA ASP A 86 13.86 2.09 -7.71
C ASP A 86 12.48 2.64 -8.11
N GLY A 87 12.48 3.70 -8.90
CA GLY A 87 11.24 4.33 -9.38
C GLY A 87 11.45 5.80 -9.71
N PRO A 88 10.40 6.47 -10.24
CA PRO A 88 10.50 7.88 -10.66
C PRO A 88 10.43 8.85 -9.49
N PHE A 89 11.10 8.54 -8.40
CA PHE A 89 11.10 9.32 -7.17
C PHE A 89 12.53 9.65 -6.76
N ARG A 90 12.70 10.80 -6.15
CA ARG A 90 13.92 11.17 -5.44
C ARG A 90 13.94 10.47 -4.08
N ASN A 91 12.77 10.35 -3.47
CA ASN A 91 12.59 9.69 -2.18
C ASN A 91 11.17 9.15 -2.08
N LEU A 92 11.05 7.99 -1.45
CA LEU A 92 9.75 7.42 -1.08
C LEU A 92 9.97 6.52 0.13
N LYS A 93 9.19 6.75 1.16
CA LYS A 93 9.14 5.88 2.33
C LYS A 93 7.72 5.86 2.86
N GLY A 94 7.34 4.75 3.45
CA GLY A 94 5.99 4.59 3.97
C GLY A 94 5.91 3.59 5.08
N ARG A 95 4.76 3.58 5.73
CA ARG A 95 4.46 2.67 6.81
C ARG A 95 2.99 2.29 6.76
N TRP A 96 2.74 1.00 6.76
CA TRP A 96 1.45 0.43 7.12
C TRP A 96 1.45 0.07 8.59
N HIS A 97 0.41 0.43 9.30
CA HIS A 97 0.23 0.07 10.70
C HIS A 97 -1.13 -0.59 10.90
N PHE A 98 -1.15 -1.72 11.60
CA PHE A 98 -2.35 -2.51 11.86
C PHE A 98 -2.51 -2.62 13.37
N ARG A 99 -3.31 -1.73 13.93
CA ARG A 99 -3.51 -1.66 15.38
C ARG A 99 -4.70 -2.51 15.80
N PRO A 100 -4.50 -3.60 16.56
CA PRO A 100 -5.62 -4.42 17.02
C PRO A 100 -6.54 -3.62 17.95
N LEU A 101 -7.84 -3.74 17.72
CA LEU A 101 -8.88 -3.20 18.60
C LEU A 101 -9.56 -4.36 19.34
N SER A 102 -9.61 -5.52 18.71
CA SER A 102 -10.10 -6.77 19.26
C SER A 102 -9.54 -7.91 18.39
N ASP A 103 -9.94 -9.14 18.67
CA ASP A 103 -9.54 -10.30 17.85
C ASP A 103 -10.13 -10.26 16.43
N SER A 104 -11.14 -9.42 16.20
CA SER A 104 -11.86 -9.36 14.92
C SER A 104 -11.96 -7.95 14.35
N ALA A 105 -11.21 -7.00 14.88
CA ALA A 105 -11.22 -5.61 14.39
C ALA A 105 -9.86 -4.96 14.56
N CYS A 106 -9.51 -4.07 13.64
CA CYS A 106 -8.28 -3.29 13.75
C CYS A 106 -8.42 -1.93 13.09
N ARG A 107 -7.48 -1.05 13.40
CA ARG A 107 -7.28 0.19 12.68
C ARG A 107 -6.14 0.00 11.69
N VAL A 108 -6.44 0.22 10.42
CA VAL A 108 -5.44 0.19 9.34
C VAL A 108 -5.03 1.61 9.05
N ALA A 109 -3.75 1.89 9.05
CA ALA A 109 -3.23 3.21 8.73
C ALA A 109 -2.09 3.11 7.71
N LEU A 110 -2.07 4.06 6.77
CA LEU A 110 -0.97 4.23 5.82
C LEU A 110 -0.45 5.64 5.93
N GLN A 111 0.85 5.75 6.20
CA GLN A 111 1.59 7.00 6.12
C GLN A 111 2.61 6.85 5.01
N LEU A 112 2.59 7.76 4.04
CA LEU A 112 3.48 7.71 2.89
C LEU A 112 4.04 9.09 2.64
N GLU A 113 5.36 9.18 2.50
CA GLU A 113 6.06 10.39 2.15
C GLU A 113 6.84 10.16 0.88
N PHE A 114 6.65 11.00 -0.12
CA PHE A 114 7.32 10.82 -1.40
C PHE A 114 7.60 12.15 -2.09
N GLU A 115 8.64 12.13 -2.92
CA GLU A 115 9.05 13.26 -3.75
C GLU A 115 9.45 12.72 -5.12
N PHE A 116 8.92 13.31 -6.19
CA PHE A 116 9.25 12.87 -7.55
C PHE A 116 10.68 13.27 -7.91
N SER A 117 11.28 12.52 -8.85
CA SER A 117 12.68 12.72 -9.26
C SER A 117 12.90 14.00 -10.05
N GLY A 118 11.83 14.71 -10.42
CA GLY A 118 11.91 16.00 -11.11
C GLY A 118 10.56 16.41 -11.65
N SER A 119 10.52 17.57 -12.29
CA SER A 119 9.28 18.14 -12.84
C SER A 119 8.63 17.25 -13.90
N LEU A 120 9.44 16.62 -14.75
CA LEU A 120 8.93 15.74 -15.81
C LEU A 120 8.26 14.51 -15.21
N ALA A 121 8.90 13.88 -14.22
CA ALA A 121 8.31 12.72 -13.53
C ALA A 121 7.00 13.11 -12.84
N ARG A 122 6.98 14.26 -12.18
CA ARG A 122 5.79 14.75 -11.51
C ARG A 122 4.66 15.02 -12.49
N MET A 123 4.94 15.64 -13.62
CA MET A 123 3.94 15.92 -14.65
C MET A 123 3.41 14.66 -15.31
N ALA A 124 4.28 13.70 -15.58
CA ALA A 124 3.92 12.48 -16.29
C ALA A 124 3.21 11.46 -15.40
N PHE A 125 3.56 11.40 -14.12
CA PHE A 125 3.16 10.31 -13.24
C PHE A 125 2.43 10.78 -11.98
N GLY A 126 2.58 12.07 -11.61
CA GLY A 126 2.16 12.56 -10.30
C GLY A 126 0.68 12.37 -9.99
N THR A 127 -0.20 12.69 -10.93
CA THR A 127 -1.65 12.54 -10.73
C THR A 127 -2.04 11.08 -10.52
N LEU A 128 -1.52 10.19 -11.35
CA LEU A 128 -1.80 8.75 -11.24
C LEU A 128 -1.33 8.20 -9.90
N PHE A 129 -0.08 8.49 -9.53
CA PHE A 129 0.47 7.98 -8.28
C PHE A 129 -0.26 8.52 -7.05
N SER A 130 -0.55 9.82 -7.04
CA SER A 130 -1.26 10.46 -5.93
C SER A 130 -2.66 9.88 -5.74
N GLN A 131 -3.38 9.65 -6.83
CA GLN A 131 -4.70 9.02 -6.78
C GLN A 131 -4.62 7.59 -6.27
N ALA A 132 -3.66 6.81 -6.77
CA ALA A 132 -3.43 5.45 -6.32
C ALA A 132 -3.16 5.42 -4.80
N ALA A 133 -2.23 6.23 -4.34
CA ALA A 133 -1.86 6.28 -2.93
C ALA A 133 -3.01 6.72 -2.03
N ASN A 134 -3.78 7.72 -2.45
CA ASN A 134 -4.92 8.23 -1.68
C ASN A 134 -6.07 7.23 -1.55
N THR A 135 -6.18 6.27 -2.46
CA THR A 135 -7.28 5.30 -2.46
C THR A 135 -6.89 3.93 -1.92
N MET A 136 -5.61 3.72 -1.56
CA MET A 136 -5.11 2.42 -1.16
C MET A 136 -5.81 1.84 0.08
N VAL A 137 -5.91 2.62 1.15
CA VAL A 137 -6.51 2.12 2.41
C VAL A 137 -7.94 1.65 2.14
N GLU A 138 -8.72 2.46 1.44
CA GLU A 138 -10.10 2.12 1.09
C GLU A 138 -10.18 0.85 0.24
N ALA A 139 -9.29 0.73 -0.75
CA ALA A 139 -9.25 -0.45 -1.63
C ALA A 139 -8.94 -1.73 -0.86
N PHE A 140 -7.98 -1.69 0.06
CA PHE A 140 -7.66 -2.84 0.91
C PHE A 140 -8.79 -3.19 1.87
N CYS A 141 -9.45 -2.20 2.44
CA CYS A 141 -10.61 -2.45 3.31
C CYS A 141 -11.75 -3.11 2.54
N ARG A 142 -12.03 -2.65 1.33
CA ARG A 142 -13.04 -3.24 0.45
C ARG A 142 -12.66 -4.67 0.06
N ARG A 143 -11.40 -4.89 -0.29
CA ARG A 143 -10.92 -6.23 -0.63
C ARG A 143 -11.04 -7.20 0.53
N ALA A 144 -10.73 -6.74 1.74
CA ALA A 144 -10.89 -7.55 2.96
C ALA A 144 -12.35 -7.97 3.16
N ASP A 145 -13.29 -7.06 2.94
CA ASP A 145 -14.72 -7.36 3.05
C ASP A 145 -15.15 -8.43 2.03
N GLU A 146 -14.55 -8.44 0.85
CA GLU A 146 -14.82 -9.45 -0.17
C GLU A 146 -14.24 -10.82 0.19
N LEU A 147 -13.04 -10.87 0.75
CA LEU A 147 -12.31 -12.10 1.02
C LEU A 147 -12.64 -12.72 2.37
N TYR A 148 -12.85 -11.88 3.38
CA TYR A 148 -13.03 -12.32 4.77
C TYR A 148 -14.45 -12.01 5.24
N VAL A 149 -15.43 -12.61 4.56
CA VAL A 149 -16.83 -12.41 4.93
C VAL A 149 -17.05 -12.92 6.34
N PRO A 150 -17.55 -12.10 7.28
CA PRO A 150 -17.84 -12.56 8.63
C PRO A 150 -18.86 -13.68 8.60
N PRO A 151 -18.78 -14.67 9.53
CA PRO A 151 -19.78 -15.71 9.61
C PRO A 151 -21.18 -15.11 9.76
N ARG A 152 -22.12 -15.55 8.95
CA ARG A 152 -23.50 -15.12 9.08
C ARG A 152 -24.09 -15.74 10.34
N VAL A 153 -24.60 -14.89 11.21
CA VAL A 153 -25.43 -15.35 12.32
C VAL A 153 -26.80 -15.61 11.75
N ILE A 154 -27.21 -16.88 11.73
CA ILE A 154 -28.57 -17.23 11.34
C ILE A 154 -29.44 -17.17 12.60
N VAL A 155 -30.27 -16.15 12.64
CA VAL A 155 -31.27 -16.03 13.71
C VAL A 155 -32.52 -16.79 13.26
N ARG A 156 -32.92 -17.76 14.05
CA ARG A 156 -34.13 -18.54 13.80
C ARG A 156 -35.21 -18.17 14.77
#